data_be8a89bac3815689a5b903d6c5958b8b
#
_entry.id   be8a89bac3815689a5b903d6c5958b8b
#
_cell.length_a   1.000
_cell.length_b   1.000
_cell.length_c   1.000
_cell.angle_alpha   90.00
_cell.angle_beta   90.00
_cell.angle_gamma   90.00
#
_symmetry.space_group_name_H-M   'P 1'
#
loop_
_entity.id
_entity.type
_entity.pdbx_description
1 polymer ?
#
loop_
_entity_poly.entity_id
_entity_poly.type
_entity_poly.pdbx_seq_one_letter_code
_entity_poly.pdbx_strand_id
1 'polypeptide(L)'
;MTEESGPAGHGPDAAGVGGSGETVGDESERAAPEPELATPGPEYQVPWPAEVGDRQWSPERAKLALEFAAGIRRTGSLMQLMSQAAADRIGVNSTDLNCLNILSFRGEMTAGELARATGLTTASITGVVDRLEQAGFVRRERDAVDRRRVVIHLSVPKAAGTVAPVFGPMIASVHKLADRYTDDELRLIVEFYGHMEKIFRDHLLRLREQTPSS
;
A
#
# COMPACT_ATOMS: atom_id res chain seq x y z
N MET A 1 66.41 24.28 3.48
CA MET A 1 67.59 23.39 3.26
C MET A 1 67.03 22.21 2.55
N THR A 2 67.16 22.33 1.33
CA THR A 2 67.84 21.53 0.29
C THR A 2 66.89 20.44 -0.23
N GLU A 3 66.30 20.61 -1.40
CA GLU A 3 66.88 20.29 -2.74
C GLU A 3 67.08 18.77 -2.87
N GLU A 4 66.83 18.04 -3.89
CA GLU A 4 66.64 18.32 -5.34
C GLU A 4 66.27 17.00 -6.06
N SER A 5 65.69 17.14 -7.20
CA SER A 5 65.96 16.52 -8.50
C SER A 5 65.48 15.12 -8.83
N GLY A 6 64.73 15.09 -9.92
CA GLY A 6 64.56 13.96 -10.82
C GLY A 6 65.84 13.66 -11.63
N PRO A 7 65.84 12.83 -12.68
CA PRO A 7 65.05 13.02 -13.91
C PRO A 7 64.61 11.73 -14.68
N ALA A 8 63.72 11.93 -15.60
CA ALA A 8 63.59 11.47 -17.00
C ALA A 8 64.16 10.12 -17.48
N GLY A 9 63.38 9.40 -18.29
CA GLY A 9 63.96 8.56 -19.32
C GLY A 9 63.02 7.59 -20.02
N HIS A 10 62.61 7.94 -21.20
CA HIS A 10 62.37 7.12 -22.41
C HIS A 10 61.31 6.05 -22.48
N GLY A 11 60.31 6.24 -23.35
CA GLY A 11 59.66 5.18 -24.10
C GLY A 11 60.60 4.60 -25.17
N PRO A 12 60.19 3.62 -25.94
CA PRO A 12 59.12 3.70 -26.90
C PRO A 12 58.36 2.38 -27.25
N ASP A 13 57.34 2.54 -28.06
CA ASP A 13 56.83 1.71 -29.15
C ASP A 13 55.96 0.46 -28.89
N ALA A 14 54.76 0.60 -29.33
CA ALA A 14 54.01 -0.11 -30.37
C ALA A 14 53.82 -1.63 -30.23
N ALA A 15 52.59 -2.01 -30.07
CA ALA A 15 51.90 -2.94 -30.99
C ALA A 15 50.40 -3.04 -30.64
N GLY A 16 49.55 -2.70 -31.58
CA GLY A 16 48.14 -2.89 -31.50
C GLY A 16 47.73 -4.35 -31.59
N VAL A 17 46.71 -4.72 -30.82
CA VAL A 17 45.82 -5.82 -31.18
C VAL A 17 44.41 -5.37 -30.86
N GLY A 18 43.55 -5.40 -31.89
CA GLY A 18 42.14 -5.11 -31.79
C GLY A 18 41.43 -6.08 -30.87
N GLY A 19 40.65 -5.53 -29.98
CA GLY A 19 39.68 -6.22 -29.17
C GLY A 19 38.33 -5.59 -29.38
N SER A 20 37.51 -6.32 -30.11
CA SER A 20 36.08 -6.10 -30.34
C SER A 20 35.38 -5.59 -29.10
N GLY A 21 34.90 -4.36 -29.21
CA GLY A 21 33.93 -3.81 -28.22
C GLY A 21 32.64 -4.57 -28.33
N GLU A 22 32.42 -5.51 -27.45
CA GLU A 22 31.07 -5.94 -27.08
C GLU A 22 30.46 -4.79 -26.31
N THR A 23 29.61 -4.03 -26.99
CA THR A 23 28.61 -3.18 -26.38
C THR A 23 27.68 -4.09 -25.59
N VAL A 24 27.91 -4.13 -24.29
CA VAL A 24 26.90 -4.62 -23.33
C VAL A 24 25.66 -3.75 -23.58
N GLY A 25 24.71 -4.35 -24.26
CA GLY A 25 23.42 -3.73 -24.51
C GLY A 25 22.81 -3.29 -23.20
N ASP A 26 22.50 -2.04 -23.14
CA ASP A 26 21.60 -1.42 -22.21
C ASP A 26 20.25 -2.20 -22.25
N GLU A 27 20.14 -3.23 -21.41
CA GLU A 27 18.86 -3.78 -21.03
C GLU A 27 18.18 -2.79 -20.08
N SER A 28 18.03 -1.55 -20.56
CA SER A 28 17.15 -0.59 -19.92
C SER A 28 15.78 -1.25 -19.79
N GLU A 29 15.53 -1.72 -18.57
CA GLU A 29 14.26 -1.60 -17.87
C GLU A 29 13.05 -1.59 -18.84
N ARG A 30 12.73 -2.75 -19.39
CA ARG A 30 11.38 -2.97 -19.93
C ARG A 30 10.44 -2.93 -18.74
N ALA A 31 9.98 -1.72 -18.43
CA ALA A 31 8.83 -1.54 -17.56
C ALA A 31 7.76 -2.52 -18.04
N ALA A 32 7.28 -3.38 -17.15
CA ALA A 32 6.15 -4.22 -17.42
C ALA A 32 5.05 -3.32 -18.03
N PRO A 33 4.35 -3.75 -19.08
CA PRO A 33 3.27 -2.94 -19.64
C PRO A 33 2.33 -2.54 -18.52
N GLU A 34 2.07 -1.24 -18.42
CA GLU A 34 1.09 -0.74 -17.45
C GLU A 34 -0.20 -1.54 -17.65
N PRO A 35 -0.80 -2.08 -16.57
CA PRO A 35 -2.07 -2.77 -16.70
C PRO A 35 -3.04 -1.77 -17.32
N GLU A 36 -3.46 -2.05 -18.53
CA GLU A 36 -4.44 -1.25 -19.27
C GLU A 36 -5.78 -1.39 -18.53
N LEU A 37 -5.95 -0.56 -17.50
CA LEU A 37 -7.22 -0.44 -16.83
C LEU A 37 -8.16 0.23 -17.84
N ALA A 38 -8.92 -0.62 -18.55
CA ALA A 38 -9.88 -0.21 -19.53
C ALA A 38 -10.69 0.97 -18.98
N THR A 39 -10.59 2.10 -19.67
CA THR A 39 -11.56 3.20 -19.49
C THR A 39 -12.93 2.60 -19.73
N PRO A 40 -13.90 2.71 -18.80
CA PRO A 40 -15.23 2.18 -19.03
C PRO A 40 -15.75 2.75 -20.33
N GLY A 41 -16.11 1.87 -21.28
CA GLY A 41 -16.77 2.28 -22.49
C GLY A 41 -18.07 3.05 -22.17
N PRO A 42 -18.60 3.83 -23.12
CA PRO A 42 -19.81 4.64 -22.92
C PRO A 42 -21.04 3.82 -22.52
N GLU A 43 -20.98 2.50 -22.64
CA GLU A 43 -22.06 1.56 -22.32
C GLU A 43 -21.87 0.81 -20.99
N TYR A 44 -20.98 1.25 -20.11
CA TYR A 44 -20.81 0.60 -18.81
C TYR A 44 -22.03 0.89 -17.93
N GLN A 45 -23.08 0.10 -18.16
CA GLN A 45 -24.28 0.09 -17.33
C GLN A 45 -23.98 -0.69 -16.05
N VAL A 46 -23.64 0.03 -14.99
CA VAL A 46 -23.70 -0.57 -13.65
C VAL A 46 -25.18 -0.64 -13.28
N PRO A 47 -25.71 -1.80 -12.90
CA PRO A 47 -27.06 -1.89 -12.39
C PRO A 47 -27.08 -1.31 -10.96
N TRP A 48 -27.00 0.00 -10.84
CA TRP A 48 -27.29 0.67 -9.58
C TRP A 48 -28.79 0.80 -9.44
N PRO A 49 -29.34 0.65 -8.21
CA PRO A 49 -30.74 0.96 -7.95
C PRO A 49 -31.07 2.38 -8.43
N ALA A 50 -32.18 2.54 -9.09
CA ALA A 50 -32.67 3.83 -9.61
C ALA A 50 -32.83 4.92 -8.52
N GLU A 51 -32.79 4.55 -7.25
CA GLU A 51 -32.85 5.42 -6.07
C GLU A 51 -31.70 6.42 -5.95
N VAL A 52 -30.62 6.25 -6.72
CA VAL A 52 -29.57 7.28 -6.86
C VAL A 52 -30.01 8.41 -7.80
N GLY A 53 -31.09 8.21 -8.58
CA GLY A 53 -31.53 9.06 -9.70
C GLY A 53 -32.36 10.27 -9.35
N ASP A 54 -32.97 10.36 -8.15
CA ASP A 54 -33.90 11.45 -7.79
C ASP A 54 -33.23 12.76 -7.35
N ARG A 55 -31.89 12.85 -7.47
CA ARG A 55 -31.19 14.10 -7.18
C ARG A 55 -31.28 15.02 -8.40
N GLN A 56 -31.89 16.18 -8.23
CA GLN A 56 -31.91 17.27 -9.22
C GLN A 56 -30.52 17.89 -9.38
N TRP A 57 -29.58 17.13 -9.97
CA TRP A 57 -28.26 17.63 -10.30
C TRP A 57 -28.26 18.21 -11.72
N SER A 58 -27.45 19.23 -11.94
CA SER A 58 -27.17 19.66 -13.32
C SER A 58 -26.49 18.50 -14.08
N PRO A 59 -26.63 18.45 -15.41
CA PRO A 59 -26.00 17.42 -16.24
C PRO A 59 -24.47 17.33 -16.01
N GLU A 60 -23.82 18.47 -15.83
CA GLU A 60 -22.39 18.53 -15.55
C GLU A 60 -22.05 17.91 -14.18
N ARG A 61 -22.82 18.23 -13.14
CA ARG A 61 -22.62 17.63 -11.82
C ARG A 61 -22.88 16.12 -11.83
N ALA A 62 -23.87 15.65 -12.58
CA ALA A 62 -24.14 14.23 -12.74
C ALA A 62 -22.95 13.51 -13.41
N LYS A 63 -22.37 14.11 -14.46
CA LYS A 63 -21.18 13.58 -15.13
C LYS A 63 -19.99 13.49 -14.17
N LEU A 64 -19.69 14.56 -13.44
CA LEU A 64 -18.61 14.57 -12.44
C LEU A 64 -18.81 13.51 -11.36
N ALA A 65 -20.03 13.32 -10.88
CA ALA A 65 -20.34 12.29 -9.89
C ALA A 65 -20.12 10.86 -10.42
N LEU A 66 -20.41 10.61 -11.70
CA LEU A 66 -20.13 9.32 -12.34
C LEU A 66 -18.63 9.08 -12.51
N GLU A 67 -17.90 10.07 -12.98
CA GLU A 67 -16.42 10.00 -13.12
C GLU A 67 -15.77 9.77 -11.76
N PHE A 68 -16.24 10.47 -10.74
CA PHE A 68 -15.79 10.31 -9.36
C PHE A 68 -16.03 8.90 -8.82
N ALA A 69 -17.27 8.38 -8.96
CA ALA A 69 -17.60 7.03 -8.54
C ALA A 69 -16.78 5.96 -9.29
N ALA A 70 -16.53 6.17 -10.59
CA ALA A 70 -15.66 5.32 -11.38
C ALA A 70 -14.19 5.38 -10.88
N GLY A 71 -13.71 6.57 -10.51
CA GLY A 71 -12.38 6.76 -9.91
C GLY A 71 -12.21 5.97 -8.62
N ILE A 72 -13.18 6.05 -7.71
CA ILE A 72 -13.16 5.28 -6.45
C ILE A 72 -13.05 3.77 -6.73
N ARG A 73 -13.85 3.24 -7.66
CA ARG A 73 -13.82 1.80 -7.99
C ARG A 73 -12.47 1.38 -8.57
N ARG A 74 -11.93 2.13 -9.54
CA ARG A 74 -10.61 1.85 -10.13
C ARG A 74 -9.51 1.85 -9.07
N THR A 75 -9.50 2.88 -8.23
CA THR A 75 -8.51 2.98 -7.14
C THR A 75 -8.65 1.81 -6.16
N GLY A 76 -9.89 1.44 -5.79
CA GLY A 76 -10.14 0.30 -4.92
C GLY A 76 -9.63 -1.02 -5.50
N SER A 77 -9.85 -1.28 -6.78
CA SER A 77 -9.32 -2.46 -7.47
C SER A 77 -7.79 -2.48 -7.51
N LEU A 78 -7.16 -1.34 -7.82
CA LEU A 78 -5.69 -1.23 -7.80
C LEU A 78 -5.11 -1.46 -6.41
N MET A 79 -5.72 -0.89 -5.38
CA MET A 79 -5.29 -1.08 -4.00
C MET A 79 -5.38 -2.55 -3.58
N GLN A 80 -6.41 -3.27 -4.03
CA GLN A 80 -6.53 -4.71 -3.76
C GLN A 80 -5.42 -5.52 -4.45
N LEU A 81 -5.15 -5.26 -5.73
CA LEU A 81 -4.06 -5.91 -6.47
C LEU A 81 -2.69 -5.59 -5.86
N MET A 82 -2.46 -4.33 -5.50
CA MET A 82 -1.24 -3.90 -4.84
C MET A 82 -1.05 -4.56 -3.47
N SER A 83 -2.13 -4.68 -2.69
CA SER A 83 -2.10 -5.36 -1.40
C SER A 83 -1.73 -6.84 -1.54
N GLN A 84 -2.25 -7.53 -2.57
CA GLN A 84 -1.88 -8.91 -2.85
C GLN A 84 -0.40 -9.02 -3.25
N ALA A 85 0.05 -8.22 -4.21
CA ALA A 85 1.45 -8.22 -4.65
C ALA A 85 2.42 -7.87 -3.51
N ALA A 86 2.04 -6.95 -2.63
CA ALA A 86 2.81 -6.60 -1.44
C ALA A 86 2.88 -7.77 -0.45
N ALA A 87 1.76 -8.46 -0.20
CA ALA A 87 1.71 -9.62 0.68
C ALA A 87 2.64 -10.74 0.18
N ASP A 88 2.60 -11.04 -1.11
CA ASP A 88 3.46 -12.03 -1.76
C ASP A 88 4.95 -11.66 -1.61
N ARG A 89 5.29 -10.39 -1.83
CA ARG A 89 6.68 -9.91 -1.71
C ARG A 89 7.19 -9.90 -0.27
N ILE A 90 6.32 -9.65 0.70
CA ILE A 90 6.63 -9.65 2.14
C ILE A 90 6.71 -11.09 2.68
N GLY A 91 6.10 -12.06 2.00
CA GLY A 91 6.04 -13.46 2.40
C GLY A 91 4.92 -13.74 3.42
N VAL A 92 3.82 -13.00 3.35
CA VAL A 92 2.61 -13.21 4.16
C VAL A 92 1.40 -13.34 3.26
N ASN A 93 0.24 -13.76 3.79
CA ASN A 93 -1.00 -13.69 3.02
C ASN A 93 -1.70 -12.32 3.20
N SER A 94 -2.68 -12.02 2.37
CA SER A 94 -3.41 -10.75 2.38
C SER A 94 -4.12 -10.46 3.70
N THR A 95 -4.62 -11.49 4.39
CA THR A 95 -5.26 -11.35 5.71
C THR A 95 -4.24 -10.97 6.77
N ASP A 96 -3.06 -11.59 6.74
CA ASP A 96 -1.96 -11.31 7.66
C ASP A 96 -1.45 -9.88 7.42
N LEU A 97 -1.26 -9.47 6.14
CA LEU A 97 -0.88 -8.10 5.80
C LEU A 97 -1.92 -7.07 6.26
N ASN A 98 -3.21 -7.36 6.12
CA ASN A 98 -4.26 -6.47 6.62
C ASN A 98 -4.21 -6.31 8.15
N CYS A 99 -3.93 -7.38 8.89
CA CYS A 99 -3.72 -7.29 10.34
C CYS A 99 -2.49 -6.44 10.70
N LEU A 100 -1.38 -6.58 9.96
CA LEU A 100 -0.20 -5.72 10.13
C LEU A 100 -0.51 -4.25 9.87
N ASN A 101 -1.28 -3.95 8.82
CA ASN A 101 -1.71 -2.59 8.51
C ASN A 101 -2.55 -2.01 9.65
N ILE A 102 -3.53 -2.75 10.18
CA ILE A 102 -4.37 -2.30 11.29
C ILE A 102 -3.51 -2.01 12.53
N LEU A 103 -2.57 -2.90 12.87
CA LEU A 103 -1.65 -2.70 13.98
C LEU A 103 -0.73 -1.49 13.77
N SER A 104 -0.31 -1.21 12.54
CA SER A 104 0.53 -0.05 12.24
C SER A 104 -0.20 1.30 12.44
N PHE A 105 -1.50 1.35 12.16
CA PHE A 105 -2.31 2.57 12.29
C PHE A 105 -2.91 2.77 13.68
N ARG A 106 -3.27 1.67 14.36
CA ARG A 106 -3.98 1.72 15.64
C ARG A 106 -3.11 1.46 16.85
N GLY A 107 -1.87 1.02 16.63
CA GLY A 107 -0.97 0.61 17.69
C GLY A 107 -1.28 -0.80 18.21
N GLU A 108 -0.88 -1.05 19.44
CA GLU A 108 -1.08 -2.32 20.12
C GLU A 108 -2.57 -2.64 20.36
N MET A 109 -2.93 -3.90 20.19
CA MET A 109 -4.31 -4.37 20.30
C MET A 109 -4.35 -5.77 20.90
N THR A 110 -5.44 -6.09 21.60
CA THR A 110 -5.76 -7.48 21.94
C THR A 110 -6.26 -8.25 20.72
N ALA A 111 -6.21 -9.58 20.77
CA ALA A 111 -6.76 -10.44 19.72
C ALA A 111 -8.27 -10.16 19.48
N GLY A 112 -9.04 -9.88 20.54
CA GLY A 112 -10.45 -9.52 20.42
C GLY A 112 -10.68 -8.17 19.76
N GLU A 113 -9.84 -7.18 20.00
CA GLU A 113 -9.89 -5.86 19.33
C GLU A 113 -9.52 -5.99 17.86
N LEU A 114 -8.48 -6.78 17.54
CA LEU A 114 -8.07 -7.05 16.15
C LEU A 114 -9.15 -7.85 15.40
N ALA A 115 -9.82 -8.82 16.06
CA ALA A 115 -10.95 -9.55 15.50
C ALA A 115 -12.10 -8.60 15.11
N ARG A 116 -12.47 -7.68 16.01
CA ARG A 116 -13.50 -6.66 15.72
C ARG A 116 -13.08 -5.73 14.58
N ALA A 117 -11.82 -5.32 14.55
CA ALA A 117 -11.32 -4.43 13.51
C ALA A 117 -11.31 -5.08 12.12
N THR A 118 -10.94 -6.37 12.04
CA THR A 118 -10.89 -7.13 10.79
C THR A 118 -12.22 -7.75 10.41
N GLY A 119 -13.12 -7.96 11.39
CA GLY A 119 -14.35 -8.73 11.25
C GLY A 119 -14.13 -10.23 11.14
N LEU A 120 -12.99 -10.71 11.55
CA LEU A 120 -12.69 -12.13 11.67
C LEU A 120 -13.10 -12.65 13.05
N THR A 121 -13.22 -13.99 13.17
CA THR A 121 -13.41 -14.60 14.47
C THR A 121 -12.13 -14.52 15.32
N THR A 122 -12.26 -14.55 16.64
CA THR A 122 -11.09 -14.58 17.53
C THR A 122 -10.20 -15.80 17.27
N ALA A 123 -10.79 -16.94 16.93
CA ALA A 123 -10.06 -18.15 16.56
C ALA A 123 -9.20 -17.92 15.28
N SER A 124 -9.79 -17.31 14.25
CA SER A 124 -9.06 -16.95 13.03
C SER A 124 -7.92 -15.98 13.31
N ILE A 125 -8.15 -14.98 14.14
CA ILE A 125 -7.10 -14.02 14.54
C ILE A 125 -5.98 -14.69 15.32
N THR A 126 -6.28 -15.66 16.17
CA THR A 126 -5.24 -16.43 16.87
C THR A 126 -4.29 -17.07 15.87
N GLY A 127 -4.81 -17.74 14.84
CA GLY A 127 -3.99 -18.34 13.78
C GLY A 127 -3.21 -17.32 12.94
N VAL A 128 -3.78 -16.14 12.67
CA VAL A 128 -3.07 -15.03 12.02
C VAL A 128 -1.89 -14.57 12.88
N VAL A 129 -2.15 -14.30 14.16
CA VAL A 129 -1.12 -13.80 15.08
C VAL A 129 -0.03 -14.81 15.31
N ASP A 130 -0.35 -16.12 15.36
CA ASP A 130 0.64 -17.19 15.48
C ASP A 130 1.61 -17.20 14.28
N ARG A 131 1.08 -17.08 13.04
CA ARG A 131 1.92 -17.00 11.84
C ARG A 131 2.78 -15.72 11.82
N LEU A 132 2.18 -14.58 12.16
CA LEU A 132 2.90 -13.31 12.20
C LEU A 132 3.98 -13.28 13.28
N GLU A 133 3.74 -13.89 14.43
CA GLU A 133 4.72 -14.02 15.52
C GLU A 133 5.85 -14.96 15.11
N GLN A 134 5.55 -16.11 14.51
CA GLN A 134 6.54 -17.02 13.95
C GLN A 134 7.42 -16.35 12.88
N ALA A 135 6.82 -15.50 12.04
CA ALA A 135 7.53 -14.72 11.04
C ALA A 135 8.26 -13.48 11.61
N GLY A 136 8.11 -13.20 12.90
CA GLY A 136 8.75 -12.09 13.62
C GLY A 136 8.16 -10.71 13.34
N PHE A 137 6.97 -10.62 12.77
CA PHE A 137 6.28 -9.34 12.50
C PHE A 137 5.57 -8.77 13.71
N VAL A 138 5.13 -9.62 14.62
CA VAL A 138 4.46 -9.23 15.86
C VAL A 138 5.03 -9.97 17.05
N ARG A 139 4.73 -9.50 18.25
CA ARG A 139 4.96 -10.20 19.51
C ARG A 139 3.76 -10.04 20.41
N ARG A 140 3.53 -11.04 21.26
CA ARG A 140 2.53 -10.97 22.31
C ARG A 140 3.18 -10.56 23.62
N GLU A 141 2.62 -9.59 24.29
CA GLU A 141 3.05 -9.16 25.62
C GLU A 141 1.85 -9.05 26.56
N ARG A 142 2.10 -9.21 27.85
CA ARG A 142 1.07 -8.91 28.85
C ARG A 142 1.00 -7.40 29.01
N ASP A 143 -0.23 -6.89 29.04
CA ASP A 143 -0.48 -5.48 29.27
C ASP A 143 0.15 -5.04 30.60
N ALA A 144 0.81 -3.89 30.60
CA ALA A 144 1.53 -3.37 31.76
C ALA A 144 0.58 -2.97 32.91
N VAL A 145 -0.65 -2.59 32.58
CA VAL A 145 -1.67 -2.13 33.53
C VAL A 145 -2.55 -3.30 33.97
N ASP A 146 -3.06 -4.08 33.03
CA ASP A 146 -3.89 -5.26 33.30
C ASP A 146 -3.21 -6.54 32.79
N ARG A 147 -2.49 -7.21 33.67
CA ARG A 147 -1.75 -8.44 33.36
C ARG A 147 -2.63 -9.62 32.90
N ARG A 148 -3.95 -9.50 32.98
CA ARG A 148 -4.89 -10.50 32.43
C ARG A 148 -5.07 -10.34 30.93
N ARG A 149 -4.74 -9.17 30.38
CA ARG A 149 -4.81 -8.88 28.96
C ARG A 149 -3.49 -9.26 28.27
N VAL A 150 -3.61 -9.84 27.11
CA VAL A 150 -2.48 -10.07 26.18
C VAL A 150 -2.68 -9.14 25.00
N VAL A 151 -1.70 -8.30 24.76
CA VAL A 151 -1.67 -7.34 23.64
C VAL A 151 -0.67 -7.79 22.59
N ILE A 152 -0.96 -7.45 21.37
CA ILE A 152 -0.18 -7.76 20.18
C ILE A 152 0.52 -6.48 19.76
N HIS A 153 1.84 -6.52 19.72
CA HIS A 153 2.69 -5.41 19.30
C HIS A 153 3.30 -5.68 17.94
N LEU A 154 3.35 -4.67 17.10
CA LEU A 154 4.12 -4.72 15.85
C LEU A 154 5.61 -4.72 16.15
N SER A 155 6.37 -5.59 15.50
CA SER A 155 7.83 -5.58 15.53
C SER A 155 8.36 -4.48 14.59
N VAL A 156 8.67 -3.32 15.15
CA VAL A 156 9.16 -2.15 14.37
C VAL A 156 10.39 -2.49 13.53
N PRO A 157 11.43 -3.18 14.04
CA PRO A 157 12.62 -3.52 13.23
C PRO A 157 12.27 -4.42 12.03
N LYS A 158 11.40 -5.42 12.23
CA LYS A 158 10.97 -6.32 11.14
C LYS A 158 10.13 -5.58 10.10
N ALA A 159 9.20 -4.75 10.54
CA ALA A 159 8.37 -3.93 9.66
C ALA A 159 9.22 -2.94 8.85
N ALA A 160 10.18 -2.25 9.48
CA ALA A 160 11.09 -1.33 8.81
C ALA A 160 11.97 -2.03 7.76
N GLY A 161 12.46 -3.24 8.04
CA GLY A 161 13.31 -3.98 7.11
C GLY A 161 12.56 -4.69 5.98
N THR A 162 11.27 -4.98 6.14
CA THR A 162 10.54 -5.83 5.18
C THR A 162 9.34 -5.12 4.55
N VAL A 163 8.56 -4.38 5.33
CA VAL A 163 7.34 -3.72 4.87
C VAL A 163 7.64 -2.33 4.28
N ALA A 164 8.50 -1.56 4.96
CA ALA A 164 8.82 -0.21 4.51
C ALA A 164 9.44 -0.14 3.10
N PRO A 165 10.34 -1.04 2.66
CA PRO A 165 10.84 -1.03 1.29
C PRO A 165 9.76 -1.29 0.23
N VAL A 166 8.69 -2.01 0.56
CA VAL A 166 7.59 -2.32 -0.37
C VAL A 166 6.66 -1.12 -0.52
N PHE A 167 6.30 -0.46 0.58
CA PHE A 167 5.33 0.64 0.57
C PHE A 167 5.97 2.04 0.52
N GLY A 168 7.23 2.17 0.92
CA GLY A 168 7.93 3.45 1.00
C GLY A 168 7.93 4.25 -0.31
N PRO A 169 8.26 3.65 -1.47
CA PRO A 169 8.22 4.36 -2.76
C PRO A 169 6.83 4.91 -3.10
N MET A 170 5.77 4.14 -2.83
CA MET A 170 4.39 4.58 -3.03
C MET A 170 4.04 5.75 -2.10
N ILE A 171 4.38 5.63 -0.81
CA ILE A 171 4.12 6.69 0.17
C ILE A 171 4.85 7.98 -0.24
N ALA A 172 6.11 7.88 -0.66
CA ALA A 172 6.87 9.03 -1.16
C ALA A 172 6.20 9.67 -2.38
N SER A 173 5.65 8.86 -3.30
CA SER A 173 4.91 9.34 -4.47
C SER A 173 3.62 10.05 -4.08
N VAL A 174 2.90 9.54 -3.07
CA VAL A 174 1.68 10.18 -2.52
C VAL A 174 2.03 11.53 -1.86
N HIS A 175 3.12 11.60 -1.08
CA HIS A 175 3.58 12.88 -0.53
C HIS A 175 3.91 13.87 -1.64
N LYS A 176 4.65 13.45 -2.68
CA LYS A 176 4.96 14.29 -3.83
C LYS A 176 3.71 14.73 -4.61
N LEU A 177 2.67 13.90 -4.64
CA LEU A 177 1.38 14.31 -5.20
C LEU A 177 0.73 15.40 -4.34
N ALA A 178 0.83 15.32 -3.01
CA ALA A 178 0.29 16.32 -2.09
C ALA A 178 0.90 17.71 -2.30
N ASP A 179 2.18 17.81 -2.71
CA ASP A 179 2.86 19.09 -3.01
C ASP A 179 2.19 19.88 -4.15
N ARG A 180 1.27 19.27 -4.91
CA ARG A 180 0.53 19.91 -6.01
C ARG A 180 -0.71 20.67 -5.55
N TYR A 181 -1.07 20.52 -4.30
CA TYR A 181 -2.28 21.06 -3.70
C TYR A 181 -1.94 22.08 -2.63
N THR A 182 -2.75 23.13 -2.52
CA THR A 182 -2.69 24.07 -1.40
C THR A 182 -3.14 23.42 -0.10
N ASP A 183 -2.80 24.02 1.03
CA ASP A 183 -3.25 23.54 2.35
C ASP A 183 -4.77 23.45 2.47
N ASP A 184 -5.51 24.38 1.86
CA ASP A 184 -6.98 24.38 1.89
C ASP A 184 -7.56 23.24 1.04
N GLU A 185 -6.98 22.98 -0.12
CA GLU A 185 -7.35 21.82 -0.95
C GLU A 185 -7.01 20.50 -0.26
N LEU A 186 -5.86 20.40 0.41
CA LEU A 186 -5.51 19.21 1.19
C LEU A 186 -6.46 19.01 2.36
N ARG A 187 -6.88 20.08 3.07
CA ARG A 187 -7.88 19.97 4.14
C ARG A 187 -9.20 19.43 3.60
N LEU A 188 -9.66 19.93 2.45
CA LEU A 188 -10.86 19.43 1.79
C LEU A 188 -10.75 17.96 1.42
N ILE A 189 -9.60 17.54 0.86
CA ILE A 189 -9.32 16.14 0.50
C ILE A 189 -9.32 15.26 1.76
N VAL A 190 -8.67 15.67 2.84
CA VAL A 190 -8.62 14.93 4.11
C VAL A 190 -10.03 14.78 4.72
N GLU A 191 -10.82 15.85 4.73
CA GLU A 191 -12.22 15.82 5.20
C GLU A 191 -13.05 14.85 4.36
N PHE A 192 -12.91 14.92 3.04
CA PHE A 192 -13.57 14.01 2.11
C PHE A 192 -13.24 12.54 2.38
N TYR A 193 -11.95 12.20 2.57
CA TYR A 193 -11.53 10.84 2.91
C TYR A 193 -12.11 10.39 4.25
N GLY A 194 -12.19 11.25 5.25
CA GLY A 194 -12.84 10.95 6.53
C GLY A 194 -14.32 10.60 6.38
N HIS A 195 -15.06 11.32 5.54
CA HIS A 195 -16.46 11.00 5.22
C HIS A 195 -16.58 9.67 4.47
N MET A 196 -15.73 9.43 3.49
CA MET A 196 -15.68 8.16 2.75
C MET A 196 -15.40 6.97 3.66
N GLU A 197 -14.41 7.08 4.53
CA GLU A 197 -14.08 6.04 5.50
C GLU A 197 -15.29 5.68 6.37
N LYS A 198 -16.01 6.69 6.84
CA LYS A 198 -17.23 6.48 7.62
C LYS A 198 -18.29 5.73 6.82
N ILE A 199 -18.55 6.15 5.57
CA ILE A 199 -19.54 5.50 4.69
C ILE A 199 -19.18 4.03 4.47
N PHE A 200 -17.91 3.71 4.14
CA PHE A 200 -17.47 2.34 3.91
C PHE A 200 -17.54 1.49 5.16
N ARG A 201 -17.17 2.04 6.30
CA ARG A 201 -17.25 1.36 7.60
C ARG A 201 -18.70 1.02 7.96
N ASP A 202 -19.61 1.99 7.86
CA ASP A 202 -21.02 1.80 8.18
C ASP A 202 -21.67 0.77 7.23
N HIS A 203 -21.27 0.77 5.95
CA HIS A 203 -21.76 -0.20 4.97
C HIS A 203 -21.21 -1.60 5.22
N LEU A 204 -19.92 -1.72 5.53
CA LEU A 204 -19.29 -2.99 5.89
C LEU A 204 -19.97 -3.65 7.10
N LEU A 205 -20.29 -2.86 8.13
CA LEU A 205 -21.01 -3.37 9.31
C LEU A 205 -22.38 -3.93 8.91
N ARG A 206 -23.15 -3.20 8.11
CA ARG A 206 -24.47 -3.66 7.60
C ARG A 206 -24.38 -4.97 6.82
N LEU A 207 -23.39 -5.10 5.92
CA LEU A 207 -23.20 -6.33 5.15
C LEU A 207 -22.90 -7.53 6.04
N ARG A 208 -22.15 -7.32 7.12
CA ARG A 208 -21.83 -8.39 8.09
C ARG A 208 -23.03 -8.82 8.93
N GLU A 209 -23.89 -7.87 9.32
CA GLU A 209 -25.13 -8.16 10.06
C GLU A 209 -26.13 -8.97 9.21
N GLN A 210 -26.11 -8.78 7.88
CA GLN A 210 -27.00 -9.47 6.95
C GLN A 210 -26.50 -10.86 6.53
N THR A 211 -25.25 -11.23 6.84
CA THR A 211 -24.73 -12.56 6.52
C THR A 211 -25.17 -13.54 7.60
N PRO A 212 -26.05 -14.54 7.30
CA PRO A 212 -26.46 -15.53 8.28
C PRO A 212 -25.24 -16.30 8.80
N SER A 213 -25.14 -16.45 10.11
CA SER A 213 -24.16 -17.36 10.73
C SER A 213 -24.42 -18.78 10.23
N SER A 214 -23.55 -19.29 9.36
CA SER A 214 -23.55 -20.68 8.91
C SER A 214 -23.03 -21.60 9.98
#